data_2ada5ccf6edd97311de168696ab2a44e
#
_entry.id   2ada5ccf6edd97311de168696ab2a44e
#
_cell.length_a   1.000
_cell.length_b   1.000
_cell.length_c   1.000
_cell.angle_alpha   90.00
_cell.angle_beta   90.00
_cell.angle_gamma   90.00
#
_symmetry.space_group_name_H-M   'P 1'
#
loop_
_entity.id
_entity.type
_entity.pdbx_description
1 polymer ?
#
loop_
_entity_poly.entity_id
_entity_poly.type
_entity_poly.pdbx_seq_one_letter_code
_entity_poly.pdbx_strand_id
1 'polypeptide(L)'
;LPDYFSFVKGLVDSELQLNISRETIQHNRQLQLIESNIEKKIKNELLDMQKNDRETYDKFYKAFGLQLKYGLYSGWGMNKEVLQDLIMFKSVKLGKYVTLKEYVEAFGADQKYIYYGSAKTEDAVKALPQSEKLLDSGYDILCFTDDVDEFAVKMLGKYEEKEFKNILDESLANSAEDDKKNEEDKDMLEAIKSTLGDKVSKVKVSSVLKSHPVCLSSEGEVSIEMEKVLSQMPNAEPGMIKANKILEINCEHPVYAKLKSVYENDKDEIGAYADVLYQMARLAAGLPVEDASALNDKLFALLAK
;
A
#
# COMPACT_ATOMS: atom_id res chain seq x y z
N LEU A 1 19.64 -5.30 -23.29
CA LEU A 1 18.31 -5.43 -22.68
C LEU A 1 18.27 -4.69 -21.37
N PRO A 2 17.15 -4.05 -21.03
CA PRO A 2 16.94 -3.45 -19.73
C PRO A 2 17.01 -4.48 -18.59
N ASP A 3 17.36 -4.03 -17.39
CA ASP A 3 17.56 -4.89 -16.22
C ASP A 3 16.32 -5.70 -15.85
N TYR A 4 15.13 -5.14 -16.09
CA TYR A 4 13.87 -5.86 -15.81
C TYR A 4 13.62 -7.06 -16.75
N PHE A 5 14.38 -7.22 -17.83
CA PHE A 5 14.40 -8.40 -18.70
C PHE A 5 15.72 -9.17 -18.66
N SER A 6 16.55 -8.97 -17.64
CA SER A 6 17.86 -9.62 -17.49
C SER A 6 17.78 -11.16 -17.37
N PHE A 7 16.62 -11.71 -17.07
CA PHE A 7 16.36 -13.16 -17.08
C PHE A 7 16.33 -13.77 -18.50
N VAL A 8 16.17 -12.93 -19.54
CA VAL A 8 16.17 -13.40 -20.93
C VAL A 8 17.61 -13.54 -21.43
N LYS A 9 17.93 -14.70 -21.97
CA LYS A 9 19.21 -14.99 -22.61
C LYS A 9 18.99 -15.28 -24.09
N GLY A 10 19.88 -14.78 -24.95
CA GLY A 10 19.77 -15.00 -26.37
C GLY A 10 20.99 -14.50 -27.14
N LEU A 11 20.96 -14.73 -28.44
CA LEU A 11 21.96 -14.22 -29.39
C LEU A 11 21.24 -13.34 -30.39
N VAL A 12 21.90 -12.25 -30.77
CA VAL A 12 21.45 -11.34 -31.83
C VAL A 12 22.51 -11.37 -32.91
N ASP A 13 22.13 -11.76 -34.11
CA ASP A 13 22.97 -11.68 -35.29
C ASP A 13 22.55 -10.45 -36.10
N SER A 14 23.49 -9.57 -36.40
CA SER A 14 23.23 -8.36 -37.17
C SER A 14 24.50 -7.81 -37.82
N GLU A 15 24.34 -7.17 -38.97
CA GLU A 15 25.42 -6.51 -39.71
C GLU A 15 25.77 -5.12 -39.12
N LEU A 16 25.97 -5.04 -37.79
CA LEU A 16 26.38 -3.79 -37.15
C LEU A 16 27.86 -3.52 -37.37
N GLN A 17 28.19 -2.30 -37.79
CA GLN A 17 29.56 -1.87 -37.83
C GLN A 17 30.12 -1.70 -36.40
N LEU A 18 30.97 -2.63 -36.00
CA LEU A 18 31.68 -2.58 -34.72
C LEU A 18 32.78 -1.49 -34.81
N ASN A 19 32.81 -0.57 -33.87
CA ASN A 19 33.93 0.36 -33.74
C ASN A 19 35.23 -0.38 -33.39
N ILE A 20 36.35 0.15 -33.83
CA ILE A 20 37.71 -0.42 -33.76
C ILE A 20 38.14 -0.79 -32.34
N SER A 21 37.57 -0.15 -31.32
CA SER A 21 37.83 -0.43 -29.91
C SER A 21 36.74 -1.27 -29.29
N ARG A 22 36.50 -2.43 -29.66
CA ARG A 22 35.55 -3.49 -29.14
C ARG A 22 34.89 -3.29 -27.75
N GLU A 23 35.10 -2.18 -27.07
CA GLU A 23 34.68 -1.92 -25.68
C GLU A 23 33.33 -1.20 -25.52
N THR A 24 32.84 -0.48 -26.54
CA THR A 24 31.54 0.19 -26.46
C THR A 24 30.84 0.16 -27.82
N ILE A 25 29.77 -0.55 -27.92
CA ILE A 25 28.82 -0.42 -29.02
C ILE A 25 28.10 0.91 -28.77
N GLN A 26 28.61 1.99 -29.34
CA GLN A 26 28.00 3.31 -29.15
C GLN A 26 26.61 3.36 -29.75
N HIS A 27 25.75 4.17 -29.14
CA HIS A 27 24.37 4.53 -29.48
C HIS A 27 24.11 4.62 -30.98
N ASN A 28 23.97 3.49 -31.63
CA ASN A 28 23.60 3.44 -33.03
C ASN A 28 22.06 3.29 -33.07
N ARG A 29 21.41 4.08 -33.91
CA ARG A 29 19.95 3.99 -34.14
C ARG A 29 19.50 2.54 -34.44
N GLN A 30 20.35 1.74 -35.07
CA GLN A 30 20.07 0.33 -35.33
C GLN A 30 20.03 -0.50 -34.04
N LEU A 31 20.89 -0.24 -33.07
CA LEU A 31 20.87 -0.93 -31.77
C LEU A 31 19.61 -0.59 -30.99
N GLN A 32 19.18 0.67 -30.97
CA GLN A 32 17.94 1.09 -30.34
C GLN A 32 16.71 0.41 -30.99
N LEU A 33 16.73 0.26 -32.31
CA LEU A 33 15.66 -0.47 -33.02
C LEU A 33 15.66 -1.98 -32.68
N ILE A 34 16.85 -2.59 -32.60
CA ILE A 34 16.99 -3.99 -32.20
C ILE A 34 16.48 -4.17 -30.76
N GLU A 35 16.92 -3.32 -29.85
CA GLU A 35 16.49 -3.32 -28.44
C GLU A 35 14.97 -3.24 -28.33
N SER A 36 14.36 -2.21 -28.94
CA SER A 36 12.91 -2.04 -28.91
C SER A 36 12.13 -3.20 -29.52
N ASN A 37 12.66 -3.82 -30.59
CA ASN A 37 12.01 -4.98 -31.19
C ASN A 37 12.12 -6.23 -30.31
N ILE A 38 13.26 -6.42 -29.65
CA ILE A 38 13.44 -7.52 -28.67
C ILE A 38 12.52 -7.33 -27.48
N GLU A 39 12.45 -6.11 -26.93
CA GLU A 39 11.53 -5.80 -25.83
C GLU A 39 10.07 -6.13 -26.19
N LYS A 40 9.61 -5.66 -27.36
CA LYS A 40 8.26 -5.97 -27.85
C LYS A 40 8.03 -7.48 -28.00
N LYS A 41 9.02 -8.20 -28.51
CA LYS A 41 8.90 -9.65 -28.66
C LYS A 41 8.81 -10.34 -27.31
N ILE A 42 9.68 -9.97 -26.35
CA ILE A 42 9.63 -10.52 -24.99
C ILE A 42 8.27 -10.22 -24.34
N LYS A 43 7.80 -8.95 -24.40
CA LYS A 43 6.48 -8.58 -23.90
C LYS A 43 5.38 -9.46 -24.49
N ASN A 44 5.36 -9.63 -25.81
CA ASN A 44 4.31 -10.39 -26.48
C ASN A 44 4.35 -11.88 -26.11
N GLU A 45 5.53 -12.49 -26.00
CA GLU A 45 5.67 -13.89 -25.55
C GLU A 45 5.20 -14.07 -24.10
N LEU A 46 5.51 -13.10 -23.22
CA LEU A 46 5.03 -13.13 -21.83
C LEU A 46 3.52 -12.93 -21.74
N LEU A 47 2.93 -12.04 -22.55
CA LEU A 47 1.47 -11.86 -22.62
C LEU A 47 0.78 -13.10 -23.20
N ASP A 48 1.38 -13.75 -24.21
CA ASP A 48 0.85 -14.99 -24.76
C ASP A 48 0.88 -16.12 -23.73
N MET A 49 1.99 -16.27 -23.01
CA MET A 49 2.10 -17.20 -21.88
C MET A 49 1.07 -16.88 -20.78
N GLN A 50 0.90 -15.62 -20.42
CA GLN A 50 -0.08 -15.18 -19.42
C GLN A 50 -1.51 -15.58 -19.80
N LYS A 51 -1.84 -15.47 -21.10
CA LYS A 51 -3.17 -15.78 -21.63
C LYS A 51 -3.41 -17.26 -21.85
N ASN A 52 -2.44 -17.97 -22.43
CA ASN A 52 -2.62 -19.32 -22.97
C ASN A 52 -2.00 -20.42 -22.08
N ASP A 53 -1.06 -20.06 -21.19
CA ASP A 53 -0.42 -20.97 -20.21
C ASP A 53 -0.20 -20.26 -18.87
N ARG A 54 -1.30 -19.96 -18.20
CA ARG A 54 -1.28 -19.21 -16.95
C ARG A 54 -0.48 -19.90 -15.85
N GLU A 55 -0.47 -21.21 -15.80
CA GLU A 55 0.29 -21.96 -14.80
C GLU A 55 1.80 -21.72 -14.94
N THR A 56 2.30 -21.75 -16.17
CA THR A 56 3.71 -21.44 -16.47
C THR A 56 4.01 -19.95 -16.20
N TYR A 57 3.08 -19.06 -16.57
CA TYR A 57 3.25 -17.63 -16.27
C TYR A 57 3.28 -17.34 -14.77
N ASP A 58 2.46 -17.99 -13.97
CA ASP A 58 2.46 -17.82 -12.50
C ASP A 58 3.79 -18.30 -11.88
N LYS A 59 4.38 -19.39 -12.41
CA LYS A 59 5.71 -19.85 -11.99
C LYS A 59 6.80 -18.85 -12.37
N PHE A 60 6.74 -18.33 -13.59
CA PHE A 60 7.62 -17.25 -14.07
C PHE A 60 7.49 -16.02 -13.19
N TYR A 61 6.27 -15.58 -12.94
CA TYR A 61 6.01 -14.36 -12.17
C TYR A 61 6.48 -14.46 -10.72
N LYS A 62 6.33 -15.62 -10.08
CA LYS A 62 6.90 -15.88 -8.74
C LYS A 62 8.42 -15.75 -8.70
N ALA A 63 9.10 -16.08 -9.78
CA ALA A 63 10.56 -16.00 -9.86
C ALA A 63 11.07 -14.58 -10.25
N PHE A 64 10.35 -13.88 -11.12
CA PHE A 64 10.84 -12.67 -11.79
C PHE A 64 9.91 -11.46 -11.68
N GLY A 65 8.73 -11.59 -11.07
CA GLY A 65 7.76 -10.51 -10.94
C GLY A 65 8.31 -9.28 -10.22
N LEU A 66 9.16 -9.49 -9.22
CA LEU A 66 9.83 -8.41 -8.50
C LEU A 66 10.70 -7.55 -9.42
N GLN A 67 11.39 -8.16 -10.40
CA GLN A 67 12.20 -7.43 -11.38
C GLN A 67 11.34 -6.56 -12.29
N LEU A 68 10.16 -7.06 -12.70
CA LEU A 68 9.21 -6.30 -13.52
C LEU A 68 8.66 -5.08 -12.76
N LYS A 69 8.29 -5.26 -11.50
CA LYS A 69 7.84 -4.18 -10.60
C LYS A 69 8.95 -3.15 -10.38
N TYR A 70 10.17 -3.62 -10.14
CA TYR A 70 11.33 -2.74 -9.98
C TYR A 70 11.64 -1.95 -11.26
N GLY A 71 11.41 -2.55 -12.45
CA GLY A 71 11.53 -1.87 -13.74
C GLY A 71 10.57 -0.70 -13.92
N LEU A 72 9.36 -0.76 -13.34
CA LEU A 72 8.44 0.38 -13.29
C LEU A 72 8.99 1.51 -12.41
N TYR A 73 9.47 1.16 -11.22
CA TYR A 73 10.01 2.12 -10.26
C TYR A 73 11.28 2.80 -10.79
N SER A 74 12.29 2.02 -11.19
CA SER A 74 13.59 2.53 -11.65
C SER A 74 13.50 3.32 -12.95
N GLY A 75 12.52 3.01 -13.79
CA GLY A 75 12.25 3.73 -15.04
C GLY A 75 11.41 5.00 -14.86
N TRP A 76 11.08 5.41 -13.62
CA TRP A 76 10.24 6.59 -13.36
C TRP A 76 8.95 6.59 -14.17
N GLY A 77 8.36 5.42 -14.39
CA GLY A 77 7.15 5.24 -15.17
C GLY A 77 7.33 5.26 -16.69
N MET A 78 8.53 5.47 -17.21
CA MET A 78 8.78 5.43 -18.67
C MET A 78 8.52 4.03 -19.27
N ASN A 79 8.66 2.98 -18.46
CA ASN A 79 8.48 1.59 -18.87
C ASN A 79 7.03 1.08 -18.68
N LYS A 80 6.08 1.96 -18.31
CA LYS A 80 4.71 1.55 -17.98
C LYS A 80 4.01 0.80 -19.12
N GLU A 81 4.16 1.26 -20.37
CA GLU A 81 3.52 0.62 -21.52
C GLU A 81 4.07 -0.78 -21.82
N VAL A 82 5.30 -1.05 -21.41
CA VAL A 82 5.89 -2.37 -21.54
C VAL A 82 5.44 -3.29 -20.41
N LEU A 83 5.41 -2.78 -19.17
CA LEU A 83 5.37 -3.61 -17.96
C LEU A 83 3.98 -3.69 -17.29
N GLN A 84 3.09 -2.69 -17.48
CA GLN A 84 1.82 -2.62 -16.76
C GLN A 84 0.92 -3.85 -16.92
N ASP A 85 0.94 -4.49 -18.11
CA ASP A 85 0.12 -5.66 -18.40
C ASP A 85 0.81 -6.98 -17.97
N LEU A 86 2.10 -6.91 -17.62
CA LEU A 86 2.88 -8.06 -17.18
C LEU A 86 2.90 -8.21 -15.66
N ILE A 87 2.60 -7.16 -14.91
CA ILE A 87 2.60 -7.25 -13.45
C ILE A 87 1.30 -7.83 -12.93
N MET A 88 1.41 -8.54 -11.82
CA MET A 88 0.28 -9.14 -11.12
C MET A 88 0.37 -8.87 -9.63
N PHE A 89 -0.78 -8.88 -8.98
CA PHE A 89 -0.89 -8.82 -7.54
C PHE A 89 -1.85 -9.91 -7.06
N LYS A 90 -1.73 -10.34 -5.83
CA LYS A 90 -2.72 -11.27 -5.28
C LYS A 90 -3.99 -10.53 -4.90
N SER A 91 -5.12 -11.12 -5.25
CA SER A 91 -6.45 -10.65 -4.87
C SER A 91 -6.83 -11.23 -3.52
N VAL A 92 -7.31 -10.39 -2.60
CA VAL A 92 -7.84 -10.84 -1.29
C VAL A 92 -9.05 -11.75 -1.48
N LYS A 93 -9.95 -11.41 -2.42
CA LYS A 93 -11.16 -12.21 -2.68
C LYS A 93 -10.87 -13.56 -3.31
N LEU A 94 -9.96 -13.59 -4.27
CA LEU A 94 -9.70 -14.78 -5.08
C LEU A 94 -8.57 -15.65 -4.52
N GLY A 95 -7.72 -15.12 -3.62
CA GLY A 95 -6.57 -15.82 -3.07
C GLY A 95 -5.51 -16.24 -4.11
N LYS A 96 -5.48 -15.58 -5.27
CA LYS A 96 -4.57 -15.89 -6.38
C LYS A 96 -4.06 -14.63 -7.05
N TYR A 97 -3.01 -14.78 -7.85
CA TYR A 97 -2.52 -13.69 -8.70
C TYR A 97 -3.56 -13.30 -9.75
N VAL A 98 -3.77 -11.99 -9.89
CA VAL A 98 -4.57 -11.37 -10.94
C VAL A 98 -3.76 -10.27 -11.63
N THR A 99 -3.97 -10.09 -12.92
CA THR A 99 -3.45 -8.93 -13.65
C THR A 99 -4.26 -7.69 -13.31
N LEU A 100 -3.73 -6.51 -13.57
CA LEU A 100 -4.49 -5.26 -13.42
C LEU A 100 -5.74 -5.27 -14.31
N LYS A 101 -5.64 -5.85 -15.50
CA LYS A 101 -6.76 -6.02 -16.42
C LYS A 101 -7.87 -6.89 -15.84
N GLU A 102 -7.52 -8.08 -15.35
CA GLU A 102 -8.49 -9.00 -14.71
C GLU A 102 -9.17 -8.33 -13.50
N TYR A 103 -8.41 -7.55 -12.74
CA TYR A 103 -8.95 -6.81 -11.60
C TYR A 103 -9.96 -5.74 -12.05
N VAL A 104 -9.63 -4.93 -13.06
CA VAL A 104 -10.52 -3.86 -13.57
C VAL A 104 -11.75 -4.43 -14.26
N GLU A 105 -11.61 -5.52 -15.04
CA GLU A 105 -12.73 -6.21 -15.68
C GLU A 105 -13.73 -6.79 -14.66
N ALA A 106 -13.28 -7.07 -13.44
CA ALA A 106 -14.13 -7.57 -12.34
C ALA A 106 -14.77 -6.45 -11.50
N PHE A 107 -14.64 -5.18 -11.87
CA PHE A 107 -15.24 -4.06 -11.14
C PHE A 107 -16.76 -4.18 -11.06
N GLY A 108 -17.29 -3.95 -9.83
CA GLY A 108 -18.71 -3.65 -9.66
C GLY A 108 -19.09 -2.30 -10.26
N ALA A 109 -20.41 -2.08 -10.49
CA ALA A 109 -20.91 -0.87 -11.14
C ALA A 109 -20.47 0.45 -10.47
N ASP A 110 -20.28 0.43 -9.15
CA ASP A 110 -19.95 1.61 -8.36
C ASP A 110 -18.46 1.71 -8.00
N GLN A 111 -17.63 0.72 -8.40
CA GLN A 111 -16.20 0.73 -8.09
C GLN A 111 -15.45 1.73 -8.95
N LYS A 112 -14.78 2.68 -8.30
CA LYS A 112 -14.05 3.77 -8.97
C LYS A 112 -12.54 3.54 -9.01
N TYR A 113 -12.00 2.83 -8.02
CA TYR A 113 -10.57 2.75 -7.77
C TYR A 113 -10.07 1.31 -7.79
N ILE A 114 -8.80 1.15 -8.13
CA ILE A 114 -8.04 -0.07 -7.88
C ILE A 114 -7.57 -0.02 -6.43
N TYR A 115 -8.29 -0.74 -5.54
CA TYR A 115 -7.95 -0.75 -4.12
C TYR A 115 -6.77 -1.67 -3.85
N TYR A 116 -5.86 -1.21 -3.01
CA TYR A 116 -4.74 -2.03 -2.53
C TYR A 116 -4.47 -1.80 -1.04
N GLY A 117 -3.95 -2.83 -0.40
CA GLY A 117 -3.44 -2.76 0.97
C GLY A 117 -2.03 -3.34 1.02
N SER A 118 -1.17 -2.75 1.83
CA SER A 118 0.23 -3.14 1.97
C SER A 118 0.47 -3.80 3.32
N ALA A 119 1.01 -5.00 3.31
CA ALA A 119 1.45 -5.73 4.50
C ALA A 119 2.41 -6.87 4.12
N LYS A 120 3.08 -7.48 5.11
CA LYS A 120 4.05 -8.57 4.87
C LYS A 120 3.44 -9.84 4.26
N THR A 121 2.14 -10.05 4.43
CA THR A 121 1.43 -11.24 3.93
C THR A 121 0.02 -10.87 3.48
N GLU A 122 -0.56 -11.71 2.63
CA GLU A 122 -1.95 -11.58 2.18
C GLU A 122 -2.94 -11.61 3.34
N ASP A 123 -2.74 -12.52 4.30
CA ASP A 123 -3.60 -12.62 5.49
C ASP A 123 -3.52 -11.35 6.33
N ALA A 124 -2.35 -10.71 6.39
CA ALA A 124 -2.19 -9.43 7.08
C ALA A 124 -2.92 -8.29 6.35
N VAL A 125 -2.91 -8.26 5.00
CA VAL A 125 -3.73 -7.29 4.23
C VAL A 125 -5.22 -7.51 4.48
N LYS A 126 -5.66 -8.76 4.46
CA LYS A 126 -7.06 -9.11 4.74
C LYS A 126 -7.49 -8.74 6.16
N ALA A 127 -6.57 -8.81 7.12
CA ALA A 127 -6.81 -8.49 8.53
C ALA A 127 -6.73 -6.99 8.84
N LEU A 128 -6.35 -6.12 7.87
CA LEU A 128 -6.39 -4.68 8.08
C LEU A 128 -7.81 -4.22 8.39
N PRO A 129 -8.02 -3.37 9.41
CA PRO A 129 -9.36 -2.91 9.80
C PRO A 129 -10.18 -2.31 8.64
N GLN A 130 -9.51 -1.60 7.73
CA GLN A 130 -10.13 -0.97 6.56
C GLN A 130 -10.58 -1.97 5.49
N SER A 131 -9.97 -3.16 5.46
CA SER A 131 -10.33 -4.21 4.49
C SER A 131 -11.75 -4.75 4.70
N GLU A 132 -12.21 -4.82 5.95
CA GLU A 132 -13.50 -5.43 6.31
C GLU A 132 -14.67 -4.77 5.56
N LYS A 133 -14.78 -3.46 5.63
CA LYS A 133 -15.89 -2.73 5.00
C LYS A 133 -15.85 -2.78 3.47
N LEU A 134 -14.65 -2.67 2.89
CA LEU A 134 -14.50 -2.74 1.43
C LEU A 134 -14.90 -4.13 0.89
N LEU A 135 -14.47 -5.19 1.55
CA LEU A 135 -14.82 -6.57 1.19
C LEU A 135 -16.32 -6.83 1.36
N ASP A 136 -16.94 -6.33 2.44
CA ASP A 136 -18.39 -6.43 2.68
C ASP A 136 -19.20 -5.68 1.63
N SER A 137 -18.65 -4.56 1.13
CA SER A 137 -19.24 -3.80 0.00
C SER A 137 -19.07 -4.50 -1.34
N GLY A 138 -18.43 -5.67 -1.36
CA GLY A 138 -18.24 -6.46 -2.58
C GLY A 138 -17.02 -6.06 -3.40
N TYR A 139 -16.22 -5.10 -2.96
CA TYR A 139 -14.97 -4.72 -3.63
C TYR A 139 -13.86 -5.74 -3.34
N ASP A 140 -12.89 -5.83 -4.24
CA ASP A 140 -11.68 -6.62 -4.05
C ASP A 140 -10.52 -5.69 -3.67
N ILE A 141 -9.48 -6.27 -3.06
CA ILE A 141 -8.28 -5.54 -2.63
C ILE A 141 -7.07 -6.29 -3.17
N LEU A 142 -6.16 -5.57 -3.83
CA LEU A 142 -4.86 -6.10 -4.23
C LEU A 142 -3.91 -6.12 -3.04
N CYS A 143 -3.23 -7.23 -2.83
CA CYS A 143 -2.22 -7.39 -1.78
C CYS A 143 -0.86 -6.91 -2.30
N PHE A 144 -0.33 -5.88 -1.68
CA PHE A 144 1.02 -5.39 -1.89
C PHE A 144 1.92 -5.97 -0.80
N THR A 145 2.73 -6.96 -1.18
CA THR A 145 3.58 -7.71 -0.23
C THR A 145 5.07 -7.50 -0.46
N ASP A 146 5.44 -6.88 -1.57
CA ASP A 146 6.81 -6.51 -1.88
C ASP A 146 7.03 -5.01 -1.59
N ASP A 147 8.17 -4.66 -1.00
CA ASP A 147 8.51 -3.28 -0.61
C ASP A 147 8.45 -2.27 -1.78
N VAL A 148 8.59 -2.74 -3.02
CA VAL A 148 8.53 -1.92 -4.23
C VAL A 148 7.11 -1.66 -4.72
N ASP A 149 6.10 -2.38 -4.24
CA ASP A 149 4.75 -2.39 -4.84
C ASP A 149 4.11 -1.01 -4.88
N GLU A 150 4.09 -0.30 -3.76
CA GLU A 150 3.51 1.05 -3.71
C GLU A 150 4.28 2.04 -4.60
N PHE A 151 5.62 1.93 -4.64
CA PHE A 151 6.44 2.78 -5.49
C PHE A 151 6.20 2.49 -6.97
N ALA A 152 6.07 1.22 -7.35
CA ALA A 152 5.80 0.81 -8.72
C ALA A 152 4.45 1.33 -9.22
N VAL A 153 3.37 1.18 -8.43
CA VAL A 153 2.05 1.68 -8.83
C VAL A 153 1.95 3.20 -8.78
N LYS A 154 2.73 3.87 -7.93
CA LYS A 154 2.83 5.33 -7.92
C LYS A 154 3.49 5.85 -9.21
N MET A 155 4.51 5.15 -9.72
CA MET A 155 5.09 5.46 -11.03
C MET A 155 4.13 5.14 -12.19
N LEU A 156 3.30 4.12 -12.04
CA LEU A 156 2.26 3.79 -13.01
C LEU A 156 1.16 4.86 -13.06
N GLY A 157 0.79 5.40 -11.89
CA GLY A 157 -0.21 6.43 -11.70
C GLY A 157 -1.63 5.91 -11.81
N LYS A 158 -2.02 5.40 -12.95
CA LYS A 158 -3.35 4.81 -13.21
C LYS A 158 -3.27 3.68 -14.24
N TYR A 159 -4.25 2.81 -14.24
CA TYR A 159 -4.42 1.74 -15.22
C TYR A 159 -5.83 1.81 -15.82
N GLU A 160 -5.96 1.85 -17.16
CA GLU A 160 -7.23 2.02 -17.87
C GLU A 160 -8.12 3.13 -17.27
N GLU A 161 -7.54 4.32 -17.06
CA GLU A 161 -8.18 5.49 -16.44
C GLU A 161 -8.62 5.27 -14.96
N LYS A 162 -8.31 4.15 -14.35
CA LYS A 162 -8.59 3.88 -12.94
C LYS A 162 -7.37 4.19 -12.07
N GLU A 163 -7.58 4.99 -11.03
CA GLU A 163 -6.54 5.35 -10.07
C GLU A 163 -6.35 4.25 -9.03
N PHE A 164 -5.12 4.09 -8.57
CA PHE A 164 -4.82 3.24 -7.41
C PHE A 164 -5.17 3.97 -6.12
N LYS A 165 -5.79 3.26 -5.18
CA LYS A 165 -6.19 3.81 -3.90
C LYS A 165 -5.78 2.90 -2.77
N ASN A 166 -4.89 3.43 -1.90
CA ASN A 166 -4.52 2.73 -0.67
C ASN A 166 -5.74 2.67 0.26
N ILE A 167 -6.04 1.49 0.81
CA ILE A 167 -7.15 1.34 1.75
C ILE A 167 -6.92 2.08 3.08
N LEU A 168 -5.68 2.46 3.37
CA LEU A 168 -5.30 3.30 4.50
C LEU A 168 -5.35 4.80 4.18
N ASP A 169 -5.80 5.21 2.99
CA ASP A 169 -5.95 6.62 2.64
C ASP A 169 -7.17 7.22 3.34
N GLU A 170 -6.98 8.34 4.05
CA GLU A 170 -8.03 8.96 4.86
C GLU A 170 -9.27 9.37 4.06
N SER A 171 -9.12 9.63 2.77
CA SER A 171 -10.24 10.08 1.93
C SER A 171 -11.30 8.99 1.69
N LEU A 172 -11.01 7.73 2.01
CA LEU A 172 -11.97 6.64 1.99
C LEU A 172 -12.92 6.67 3.21
N ALA A 173 -12.56 7.41 4.25
CA ALA A 173 -13.22 7.45 5.55
C ALA A 173 -14.15 8.65 5.77
N ASN A 174 -14.40 9.46 4.76
CA ASN A 174 -15.17 10.70 4.93
C ASN A 174 -16.63 10.50 4.55
N SER A 175 -17.52 10.47 5.53
CA SER A 175 -18.97 10.55 5.35
C SER A 175 -19.52 11.82 6.01
N ALA A 176 -20.69 12.29 5.54
CA ALA A 176 -21.35 13.45 6.17
C ALA A 176 -21.75 13.19 7.63
N GLU A 177 -21.93 11.91 8.02
CA GLU A 177 -22.20 11.52 9.41
C GLU A 177 -20.92 11.60 10.25
N ASP A 178 -19.78 11.20 9.69
CA ASP A 178 -18.49 11.31 10.37
C ASP A 178 -18.15 12.78 10.64
N ASP A 179 -18.39 13.67 9.68
CA ASP A 179 -18.15 15.11 9.83
C ASP A 179 -18.95 15.71 10.98
N LYS A 180 -20.23 15.32 11.13
CA LYS A 180 -21.06 15.75 12.25
C LYS A 180 -20.53 15.27 13.59
N LYS A 181 -20.21 13.98 13.70
CA LYS A 181 -19.66 13.41 14.93
C LYS A 181 -18.29 13.99 15.29
N ASN A 182 -17.47 14.27 14.29
CA ASN A 182 -16.19 14.93 14.48
C ASN A 182 -16.35 16.34 15.06
N GLU A 183 -17.36 17.10 14.64
CA GLU A 183 -17.62 18.42 15.19
C GLU A 183 -18.26 18.34 16.59
N GLU A 184 -19.19 17.40 16.84
CA GLU A 184 -19.82 17.18 18.14
C GLU A 184 -18.81 16.80 19.22
N ASP A 185 -17.82 15.95 18.89
CA ASP A 185 -16.84 15.41 19.85
C ASP A 185 -15.46 16.05 19.73
N LYS A 186 -15.37 17.19 19.06
CA LYS A 186 -14.14 17.90 18.73
C LYS A 186 -13.19 18.09 19.91
N ASP A 187 -13.70 18.56 21.03
CA ASP A 187 -12.88 18.83 22.21
C ASP A 187 -12.22 17.56 22.77
N MET A 188 -12.93 16.44 22.76
CA MET A 188 -12.40 15.13 23.16
C MET A 188 -11.33 14.66 22.18
N LEU A 189 -11.59 14.75 20.86
CA LEU A 189 -10.65 14.33 19.82
C LEU A 189 -9.37 15.18 19.86
N GLU A 190 -9.47 16.47 20.09
CA GLU A 190 -8.33 17.37 20.26
C GLU A 190 -7.54 17.07 21.56
N ALA A 191 -8.20 16.69 22.65
CA ALA A 191 -7.53 16.26 23.86
C ALA A 191 -6.70 14.98 23.62
N ILE A 192 -7.27 13.99 22.92
CA ILE A 192 -6.56 12.76 22.50
C ILE A 192 -5.37 13.12 21.60
N LYS A 193 -5.59 14.00 20.60
CA LYS A 193 -4.53 14.44 19.68
C LYS A 193 -3.39 15.14 20.44
N SER A 194 -3.73 16.02 21.40
CA SER A 194 -2.75 16.74 22.19
C SER A 194 -1.87 15.82 23.02
N THR A 195 -2.44 14.74 23.56
CA THR A 195 -1.68 13.70 24.28
C THR A 195 -0.73 12.94 23.36
N LEU A 196 -1.17 12.61 22.14
CA LEU A 196 -0.35 11.86 21.17
C LEU A 196 0.72 12.75 20.52
N GLY A 197 0.58 14.07 20.55
CA GLY A 197 1.57 15.02 20.03
C GLY A 197 1.86 14.78 18.54
N ASP A 198 3.13 14.70 18.18
CA ASP A 198 3.60 14.53 16.80
C ASP A 198 3.50 13.09 16.27
N LYS A 199 2.95 12.16 17.06
CA LYS A 199 2.73 10.77 16.63
C LYS A 199 1.64 10.68 15.58
N VAL A 200 0.65 11.58 15.62
CA VAL A 200 -0.44 11.67 14.65
C VAL A 200 -0.67 13.14 14.25
N SER A 201 -1.07 13.37 13.02
CA SER A 201 -1.46 14.69 12.53
C SER A 201 -2.86 15.08 13.03
N LYS A 202 -3.73 14.07 13.18
CA LYS A 202 -5.15 14.25 13.49
C LYS A 202 -5.71 13.04 14.24
N VAL A 203 -6.76 13.25 14.99
CA VAL A 203 -7.63 12.19 15.53
C VAL A 203 -9.05 12.47 15.05
N LYS A 204 -9.72 11.47 14.52
CA LYS A 204 -11.09 11.62 14.02
C LYS A 204 -11.94 10.38 14.25
N VAL A 205 -13.24 10.57 14.22
CA VAL A 205 -14.22 9.49 14.08
C VAL A 205 -14.25 9.03 12.63
N SER A 206 -14.41 7.74 12.41
CA SER A 206 -14.45 7.16 11.08
C SER A 206 -15.46 6.03 10.98
N SER A 207 -16.25 6.05 9.92
CA SER A 207 -17.19 4.99 9.55
C SER A 207 -16.57 3.89 8.69
N VAL A 208 -15.27 3.96 8.41
CA VAL A 208 -14.53 2.90 7.67
C VAL A 208 -14.44 1.61 8.51
N LEU A 209 -14.43 1.76 9.83
CA LEU A 209 -14.33 0.65 10.77
C LEU A 209 -15.70 0.01 11.02
N LYS A 210 -15.71 -1.32 11.15
CA LYS A 210 -16.89 -2.10 11.51
C LYS A 210 -16.73 -2.79 12.87
N SER A 211 -15.87 -3.78 12.96
CA SER A 211 -15.63 -4.52 14.20
C SER A 211 -14.47 -3.96 15.03
N HIS A 212 -13.52 -3.28 14.41
CA HIS A 212 -12.34 -2.77 15.08
C HIS A 212 -12.60 -1.42 15.77
N PRO A 213 -12.02 -1.19 16.98
CA PRO A 213 -12.20 0.07 17.70
C PRO A 213 -11.45 1.24 17.08
N VAL A 214 -10.27 0.99 16.53
CA VAL A 214 -9.36 2.01 15.97
C VAL A 214 -8.58 1.48 14.79
N CYS A 215 -8.12 2.39 13.94
CA CYS A 215 -7.10 2.12 12.94
C CYS A 215 -6.19 3.35 12.72
N LEU A 216 -5.10 3.14 11.97
CA LEU A 216 -4.30 4.23 11.41
C LEU A 216 -4.62 4.37 9.93
N SER A 217 -4.85 5.59 9.50
CA SER A 217 -4.81 6.02 8.11
C SER A 217 -3.71 7.05 7.89
N SER A 218 -3.49 7.44 6.64
CA SER A 218 -2.55 8.51 6.32
C SER A 218 -3.12 9.45 5.28
N GLU A 219 -2.68 10.70 5.34
CA GLU A 219 -2.97 11.74 4.35
C GLU A 219 -1.71 12.15 3.59
N GLY A 220 -1.89 12.61 2.36
CA GLY A 220 -0.80 13.12 1.52
C GLY A 220 -0.07 12.02 0.74
N GLU A 221 1.13 12.38 0.30
CA GLU A 221 1.88 11.60 -0.69
C GLU A 221 2.64 10.39 -0.12
N VAL A 222 2.91 10.39 1.18
CA VAL A 222 3.68 9.33 1.85
C VAL A 222 2.73 8.44 2.63
N SER A 223 2.62 7.18 2.22
CA SER A 223 1.86 6.18 2.98
C SER A 223 2.64 5.68 4.19
N ILE A 224 1.94 5.00 5.11
CA ILE A 224 2.55 4.35 6.28
C ILE A 224 3.58 3.30 5.83
N GLU A 225 3.31 2.53 4.77
CA GLU A 225 4.24 1.53 4.24
C GLU A 225 5.45 2.18 3.57
N MET A 226 5.25 3.25 2.80
CA MET A 226 6.37 4.01 2.23
C MET A 226 7.30 4.56 3.30
N GLU A 227 6.77 5.16 4.38
CA GLU A 227 7.59 5.60 5.53
C GLU A 227 8.41 4.44 6.08
N LYS A 228 7.78 3.29 6.28
CA LYS A 228 8.44 2.09 6.83
C LYS A 228 9.57 1.60 5.93
N VAL A 229 9.32 1.45 4.62
CA VAL A 229 10.33 1.01 3.65
C VAL A 229 11.48 2.02 3.57
N LEU A 230 11.18 3.30 3.43
CA LEU A 230 12.19 4.36 3.30
C LEU A 230 13.02 4.51 4.58
N SER A 231 12.43 4.31 5.76
CA SER A 231 13.17 4.36 7.04
C SER A 231 14.16 3.20 7.24
N GLN A 232 13.99 2.10 6.49
CA GLN A 232 14.89 0.94 6.53
C GLN A 232 16.03 1.01 5.52
N MET A 233 16.03 2.01 4.64
CA MET A 233 17.09 2.16 3.65
C MET A 233 18.43 2.53 4.30
N PRO A 234 19.57 2.03 3.75
CA PRO A 234 20.89 2.47 4.20
C PRO A 234 21.01 4.00 4.08
N ASN A 235 21.50 4.64 5.13
CA ASN A 235 21.62 6.11 5.24
C ASN A 235 20.32 6.90 5.36
N ALA A 236 19.18 6.26 5.66
CA ALA A 236 17.96 6.98 6.00
C ALA A 236 18.14 7.71 7.36
N GLU A 237 17.97 9.02 7.37
CA GLU A 237 17.94 9.77 8.62
C GLU A 237 16.60 9.55 9.33
N PRO A 238 16.58 9.22 10.63
CA PRO A 238 15.34 9.02 11.37
C PRO A 238 14.43 10.26 11.28
N GLY A 239 13.21 10.05 10.77
CA GLY A 239 12.21 11.11 10.68
C GLY A 239 12.32 12.04 9.47
N MET A 240 13.23 11.79 8.52
CA MET A 240 13.36 12.56 7.29
C MET A 240 12.11 12.46 6.41
N ILE A 241 11.50 11.28 6.35
CA ILE A 241 10.26 11.01 5.60
C ILE A 241 9.26 10.40 6.57
N LYS A 242 8.17 11.10 6.81
CA LYS A 242 7.07 10.67 7.69
C LYS A 242 5.75 10.71 6.96
N ALA A 243 4.94 9.69 7.16
CA ALA A 243 3.53 9.72 6.81
C ALA A 243 2.77 10.59 7.82
N ASN A 244 1.86 11.41 7.34
CA ASN A 244 0.91 12.13 8.20
C ASN A 244 -0.14 11.13 8.68
N LYS A 245 0.14 10.48 9.81
CA LYS A 245 -0.74 9.45 10.38
C LYS A 245 -1.94 10.08 11.06
N ILE A 246 -3.09 9.48 10.87
CA ILE A 246 -4.36 9.85 11.49
C ILE A 246 -4.84 8.67 12.32
N LEU A 247 -5.19 8.92 13.58
CA LEU A 247 -5.87 7.93 14.40
C LEU A 247 -7.38 8.03 14.14
N GLU A 248 -7.97 6.97 13.60
CA GLU A 248 -9.40 6.87 13.37
C GLU A 248 -10.05 6.00 14.45
N ILE A 249 -11.15 6.49 15.00
CA ILE A 249 -11.87 5.84 16.10
C ILE A 249 -13.27 5.45 15.63
N ASN A 250 -13.66 4.23 15.87
CA ASN A 250 -14.99 3.72 15.56
C ASN A 250 -16.00 4.20 16.62
N CYS A 251 -16.87 5.11 16.22
CA CYS A 251 -17.89 5.65 17.13
C CYS A 251 -19.01 4.66 17.50
N GLU A 252 -19.16 3.58 16.77
CA GLU A 252 -20.14 2.52 17.07
C GLU A 252 -19.57 1.45 18.03
N HIS A 253 -18.24 1.44 18.21
CA HIS A 253 -17.59 0.51 19.12
C HIS A 253 -17.73 0.93 20.59
N PRO A 254 -17.96 -0.01 21.53
CA PRO A 254 -18.15 0.32 22.97
C PRO A 254 -17.01 1.13 23.58
N VAL A 255 -15.79 1.01 23.07
CA VAL A 255 -14.63 1.83 23.48
C VAL A 255 -14.89 3.32 23.31
N TYR A 256 -15.65 3.73 22.29
CA TYR A 256 -15.95 5.15 22.07
C TYR A 256 -16.81 5.75 23.20
N ALA A 257 -17.83 5.03 23.62
CA ALA A 257 -18.66 5.44 24.77
C ALA A 257 -17.82 5.53 26.07
N LYS A 258 -16.87 4.60 26.24
CA LYS A 258 -15.93 4.66 27.39
C LYS A 258 -15.03 5.90 27.30
N LEU A 259 -14.52 6.25 26.13
CA LEU A 259 -13.70 7.46 25.93
C LEU A 259 -14.49 8.73 26.30
N LYS A 260 -15.75 8.85 25.86
CA LYS A 260 -16.61 9.96 26.24
C LYS A 260 -16.78 10.07 27.76
N SER A 261 -17.13 8.95 28.38
CA SER A 261 -17.29 8.88 29.84
C SER A 261 -16.01 9.28 30.58
N VAL A 262 -14.85 8.82 30.11
CA VAL A 262 -13.55 9.19 30.71
C VAL A 262 -13.27 10.69 30.50
N TYR A 263 -13.50 11.21 29.30
CA TYR A 263 -13.30 12.63 29.01
C TYR A 263 -14.18 13.56 29.87
N GLU A 264 -15.42 13.14 30.14
CA GLU A 264 -16.37 13.92 30.96
C GLU A 264 -16.06 13.88 32.48
N ASN A 265 -15.63 12.69 32.99
CA ASN A 265 -15.50 12.45 34.42
C ASN A 265 -14.07 12.49 34.95
N ASP A 266 -13.08 12.18 34.12
CA ASP A 266 -11.65 12.10 34.50
C ASP A 266 -10.74 12.40 33.30
N LYS A 267 -10.67 13.69 32.95
CA LYS A 267 -9.91 14.16 31.79
C LYS A 267 -8.42 13.78 31.83
N ASP A 268 -7.84 13.64 33.01
CA ASP A 268 -6.42 13.31 33.16
C ASP A 268 -6.11 11.87 32.72
N GLU A 269 -7.12 10.99 32.74
CA GLU A 269 -6.95 9.61 32.29
C GLU A 269 -7.05 9.43 30.78
N ILE A 270 -7.59 10.38 30.03
CA ILE A 270 -7.77 10.26 28.58
C ILE A 270 -6.46 9.93 27.87
N GLY A 271 -5.33 10.41 28.42
CA GLY A 271 -4.00 10.17 27.90
C GLY A 271 -3.58 8.70 27.91
N ALA A 272 -3.93 7.94 28.94
CA ALA A 272 -3.62 6.53 29.02
C ALA A 272 -4.42 5.73 27.96
N TYR A 273 -5.70 6.04 27.77
CA TYR A 273 -6.53 5.45 26.73
C TYR A 273 -6.02 5.80 25.33
N ALA A 274 -5.70 7.08 25.09
CA ALA A 274 -5.17 7.55 23.81
C ALA A 274 -3.92 6.79 23.38
N ASP A 275 -2.97 6.62 24.30
CA ASP A 275 -1.70 5.95 24.01
C ASP A 275 -1.92 4.45 23.73
N VAL A 276 -2.75 3.77 24.54
CA VAL A 276 -3.11 2.36 24.30
C VAL A 276 -3.78 2.19 22.95
N LEU A 277 -4.78 2.99 22.62
CA LEU A 277 -5.49 2.90 21.34
C LEU A 277 -4.58 3.17 20.15
N TYR A 278 -3.67 4.13 20.28
CA TYR A 278 -2.67 4.41 19.25
C TYR A 278 -1.73 3.21 19.03
N GLN A 279 -1.23 2.59 20.11
CA GLN A 279 -0.36 1.41 19.98
C GLN A 279 -1.12 0.20 19.39
N MET A 280 -2.40 0.04 19.72
CA MET A 280 -3.25 -0.99 19.12
C MET A 280 -3.48 -0.73 17.62
N ALA A 281 -3.71 0.51 17.24
CA ALA A 281 -3.84 0.90 15.82
C ALA A 281 -2.53 0.69 15.05
N ARG A 282 -1.37 0.93 15.68
CA ARG A 282 -0.05 0.59 15.10
C ARG A 282 0.09 -0.90 14.83
N LEU A 283 -0.25 -1.74 15.82
CA LEU A 283 -0.21 -3.19 15.66
C LEU A 283 -1.12 -3.66 14.53
N ALA A 284 -2.34 -3.14 14.46
CA ALA A 284 -3.27 -3.45 13.38
C ALA A 284 -2.75 -3.03 12.00
N ALA A 285 -2.00 -1.93 11.92
CA ALA A 285 -1.33 -1.47 10.70
C ALA A 285 0.00 -2.20 10.40
N GLY A 286 0.36 -3.24 11.16
CA GLY A 286 1.61 -3.99 10.98
C GLY A 286 2.88 -3.24 11.39
N LEU A 287 2.74 -2.16 12.17
CA LEU A 287 3.86 -1.42 12.74
C LEU A 287 4.29 -2.01 14.09
N PRO A 288 5.57 -1.97 14.43
CA PRO A 288 6.03 -2.40 15.75
C PRO A 288 5.51 -1.50 16.85
N VAL A 289 5.28 -2.06 18.04
CA VAL A 289 5.01 -1.29 19.24
C VAL A 289 6.26 -0.50 19.62
N GLU A 290 6.11 0.75 20.05
CA GLU A 290 7.23 1.62 20.43
C GLU A 290 7.92 1.12 21.72
N ASP A 291 7.12 0.80 22.73
CA ASP A 291 7.55 0.24 24.01
C ASP A 291 6.52 -0.78 24.50
N ALA A 292 6.85 -2.06 24.37
CA ALA A 292 5.95 -3.16 24.74
C ALA A 292 5.75 -3.24 26.28
N SER A 293 6.75 -2.86 27.08
CA SER A 293 6.64 -2.87 28.54
C SER A 293 5.68 -1.79 29.02
N ALA A 294 5.88 -0.56 28.53
CA ALA A 294 4.99 0.55 28.86
C ALA A 294 3.55 0.32 28.40
N LEU A 295 3.36 -0.33 27.23
CA LEU A 295 2.05 -0.71 26.75
C LEU A 295 1.37 -1.71 27.69
N ASN A 296 2.08 -2.77 28.09
CA ASN A 296 1.55 -3.77 29.03
C ASN A 296 1.15 -3.14 30.37
N ASP A 297 2.01 -2.29 30.94
CA ASP A 297 1.73 -1.62 32.22
C ASP A 297 0.44 -0.78 32.13
N LYS A 298 0.27 -0.02 31.04
CA LYS A 298 -0.95 0.78 30.81
C LYS A 298 -2.19 -0.10 30.59
N LEU A 299 -2.07 -1.18 29.81
CA LEU A 299 -3.18 -2.11 29.61
C LEU A 299 -3.65 -2.72 30.94
N PHE A 300 -2.72 -3.23 31.75
CA PHE A 300 -3.08 -3.79 33.05
C PHE A 300 -3.66 -2.74 34.02
N ALA A 301 -3.16 -1.52 33.99
CA ALA A 301 -3.73 -0.42 34.78
C ALA A 301 -5.17 -0.08 34.36
N LEU A 302 -5.48 -0.14 33.06
CA LEU A 302 -6.84 0.07 32.55
C LEU A 302 -7.78 -1.09 32.82
N LEU A 303 -7.28 -2.35 32.79
CA LEU A 303 -8.07 -3.53 33.10
C LEU A 303 -8.40 -3.69 34.59
N ALA A 304 -7.64 -3.05 35.47
CA ALA A 304 -7.84 -3.09 36.92
C ALA A 304 -8.88 -2.06 37.41
N LYS A 305 -9.43 -1.22 36.55
CA LYS A 305 -10.47 -0.20 36.78
C LYS A 305 -11.84 -0.68 36.33
#